data_7dda4dd801cc1eb321694ba2375156a7
#
_entry.id   7dda4dd801cc1eb321694ba2375156a7
#
_cell.length_a   1.000
_cell.length_b   1.000
_cell.length_c   1.000
_cell.angle_alpha   90.00
_cell.angle_beta   90.00
_cell.angle_gamma   90.00
#
_symmetry.space_group_name_H-M   'P 1'
#
loop_
_entity.id
_entity.type
_entity.pdbx_description
1 polymer ?
#
loop_
_entity_poly.entity_id
_entity_poly.type
_entity_poly.pdbx_seq_one_letter_code
_entity_poly.pdbx_strand_id
1 'polypeptide(L)'
;MSDSTPPPGILRALADHTTMTLAYTDGDGPQACAVLYALRTGTEDGYEAGPGDPVPALLFVTSESTRHGRALSAAQPAAPVAFTAQRDGQDWSGLTGVQGRGVCRRLDGGERRRAWRMYADRFPYVALSPKLRGAMDHTAFWELRPTWLRLIDNSRGFGHKEEWGA
;
A
#
# COMPACT_ATOMS: atom_id res chain seq x y z
N MET A 1 -8.34 24.09 2.97
CA MET A 1 -9.07 22.84 2.69
C MET A 1 -8.05 21.89 2.08
N SER A 2 -7.69 20.84 2.78
CA SER A 2 -6.85 19.81 2.16
C SER A 2 -7.66 19.19 1.04
N ASP A 3 -7.12 19.19 -0.18
CA ASP A 3 -7.70 18.45 -1.30
C ASP A 3 -7.90 17.01 -0.86
N SER A 4 -9.13 16.52 -0.94
CA SER A 4 -9.49 15.17 -0.46
C SER A 4 -8.83 14.05 -1.28
N THR A 5 -8.27 14.39 -2.44
CA THR A 5 -7.68 13.44 -3.39
C THR A 5 -6.22 13.78 -3.67
N PRO A 6 -5.29 12.81 -3.62
CA PRO A 6 -3.90 13.06 -4.00
C PRO A 6 -3.75 13.53 -5.44
N PRO A 7 -2.72 14.34 -5.75
CA PRO A 7 -2.39 14.72 -7.11
C PRO A 7 -2.28 13.51 -8.06
N PRO A 8 -2.71 13.66 -9.33
CA PRO A 8 -2.64 12.56 -10.32
C PRO A 8 -1.23 11.98 -10.51
N GLY A 9 -0.18 12.78 -10.33
CA GLY A 9 1.20 12.31 -10.38
C GLY A 9 1.52 11.27 -9.30
N ILE A 10 1.05 11.51 -8.07
CA ILE A 10 1.21 10.57 -6.95
C ILE A 10 0.45 9.27 -7.23
N LEU A 11 -0.81 9.35 -7.67
CA LEU A 11 -1.63 8.18 -7.96
C LEU A 11 -1.03 7.32 -9.08
N ARG A 12 -0.53 7.94 -10.15
CA ARG A 12 0.17 7.23 -11.24
C ARG A 12 1.42 6.53 -10.73
N ALA A 13 2.26 7.22 -9.96
CA ALA A 13 3.48 6.63 -9.41
C ALA A 13 3.16 5.44 -8.50
N LEU A 14 2.13 5.51 -7.66
CA LEU A 14 1.68 4.37 -6.86
C LEU A 14 1.15 3.21 -7.71
N ALA A 15 0.45 3.49 -8.82
CA ALA A 15 -0.05 2.46 -9.74
C ALA A 15 1.07 1.79 -10.56
N ASP A 16 2.14 2.52 -10.87
CA ASP A 16 3.27 2.03 -11.68
C ASP A 16 4.20 1.09 -10.88
N HIS A 17 4.18 1.16 -9.55
CA HIS A 17 4.95 0.30 -8.68
C HIS A 17 4.11 -0.86 -8.14
N THR A 18 4.78 -1.95 -7.80
CA THR A 18 4.15 -3.17 -7.25
C THR A 18 4.68 -3.56 -5.88
N THR A 19 5.84 -3.01 -5.51
CA THR A 19 6.51 -3.32 -4.25
C THR A 19 6.63 -2.08 -3.41
N MET A 20 6.31 -2.19 -2.14
CA MET A 20 6.63 -1.17 -1.16
C MET A 20 7.54 -1.73 -0.07
N THR A 21 8.42 -0.90 0.45
CA THR A 21 9.11 -1.14 1.71
C THR A 21 8.24 -0.57 2.81
N LEU A 22 7.66 -1.46 3.60
CA LEU A 22 6.84 -1.11 4.76
C LEU A 22 7.74 -0.95 5.99
N ALA A 23 7.71 0.22 6.61
CA ALA A 23 8.41 0.52 7.85
C ALA A 23 7.43 0.54 9.03
N TYR A 24 7.77 -0.16 10.10
CA TYR A 24 6.97 -0.31 11.31
C TYR A 24 7.87 -0.33 12.54
N THR A 25 7.30 -0.34 13.71
CA THR A 25 8.05 -0.43 14.98
C THR A 25 7.57 -1.64 15.78
N ASP A 26 8.50 -2.34 16.39
CA ASP A 26 8.24 -3.38 17.37
C ASP A 26 9.10 -3.18 18.62
N GLY A 27 9.19 -4.20 19.49
CA GLY A 27 9.96 -4.12 20.74
C GLY A 27 11.47 -3.86 20.58
N ASP A 28 12.02 -4.16 19.39
CA ASP A 28 13.44 -3.93 19.08
C ASP A 28 13.67 -2.60 18.31
N GLY A 29 12.62 -1.80 18.13
CA GLY A 29 12.68 -0.49 17.45
C GLY A 29 12.18 -0.51 16.01
N PRO A 30 12.65 0.42 15.15
CA PRO A 30 12.21 0.50 13.76
C PRO A 30 12.63 -0.72 12.94
N GLN A 31 11.70 -1.22 12.14
CA GLN A 31 11.88 -2.38 11.28
C GLN A 31 11.38 -2.05 9.86
N ALA A 32 11.82 -2.79 8.86
CA ALA A 32 11.35 -2.66 7.49
C ALA A 32 11.24 -4.02 6.80
N CYS A 33 10.26 -4.16 5.92
CA CYS A 33 10.09 -5.34 5.07
C CYS A 33 9.53 -4.97 3.71
N ALA A 34 9.79 -5.80 2.69
CA ALA A 34 9.19 -5.64 1.38
C ALA A 34 7.88 -6.42 1.29
N VAL A 35 6.84 -5.79 0.75
CA VAL A 35 5.56 -6.44 0.44
C VAL A 35 5.08 -5.99 -0.93
N LEU A 36 4.38 -6.88 -1.65
CA LEU A 36 3.66 -6.52 -2.86
C LEU A 36 2.33 -5.87 -2.49
N TYR A 37 1.91 -4.88 -3.26
CA TYR A 37 0.63 -4.21 -3.01
C TYR A 37 -0.19 -3.99 -4.28
N ALA A 38 -1.50 -3.93 -4.12
CA ALA A 38 -2.43 -3.43 -5.12
C ALA A 38 -2.99 -2.09 -4.65
N LEU A 39 -3.06 -1.11 -5.56
CA LEU A 39 -3.62 0.20 -5.27
C LEU A 39 -5.14 0.18 -5.47
N ARG A 40 -5.89 0.67 -4.48
CA ARG A 40 -7.31 1.02 -4.60
C ARG A 40 -7.43 2.53 -4.74
N THR A 41 -8.10 3.02 -5.78
CA THR A 41 -8.30 4.46 -6.03
C THR A 41 -9.74 4.93 -5.74
N GLY A 42 -10.64 4.02 -5.44
CA GLY A 42 -12.01 4.33 -5.01
C GLY A 42 -13.10 4.13 -6.05
N THR A 43 -12.75 3.73 -7.29
CA THR A 43 -13.74 3.55 -8.38
C THR A 43 -13.69 2.17 -9.04
N GLU A 44 -12.86 1.25 -8.50
CA GLU A 44 -12.68 -0.08 -9.10
C GLU A 44 -13.72 -1.07 -8.55
N ASP A 45 -14.22 -1.96 -9.40
CA ASP A 45 -15.03 -3.14 -9.08
C ASP A 45 -16.30 -2.90 -8.23
N GLY A 46 -17.02 -1.81 -8.49
CA GLY A 46 -18.24 -1.52 -7.74
C GLY A 46 -17.99 -1.13 -6.28
N TYR A 47 -16.73 -0.85 -5.92
CA TYR A 47 -16.43 -0.16 -4.69
C TYR A 47 -16.70 1.33 -4.91
N GLU A 48 -17.81 1.80 -4.39
CA GLU A 48 -18.03 3.23 -4.21
C GLU A 48 -17.43 3.61 -2.85
N ALA A 49 -16.42 4.47 -2.87
CA ALA A 49 -15.90 5.06 -1.65
C ALA A 49 -17.05 5.80 -0.95
N GLY A 50 -17.41 5.33 0.24
CA GLY A 50 -18.40 6.03 1.06
C GLY A 50 -17.88 7.37 1.55
N PRO A 51 -18.78 8.25 2.02
CA PRO A 51 -18.36 9.49 2.68
C PRO A 51 -17.42 9.15 3.86
N GLY A 52 -16.17 9.56 3.77
CA GLY A 52 -15.16 9.29 4.80
C GLY A 52 -14.27 8.06 4.56
N ASP A 53 -14.47 7.32 3.46
CA ASP A 53 -13.53 6.29 3.07
C ASP A 53 -12.25 6.94 2.50
N PRO A 54 -11.10 6.67 3.11
CA PRO A 54 -9.85 7.25 2.63
C PRO A 54 -9.43 6.61 1.32
N VAL A 55 -9.22 7.42 0.32
CA VAL A 55 -8.69 7.06 -0.99
C VAL A 55 -7.42 7.89 -1.22
N PRO A 56 -6.30 7.30 -1.62
CA PRO A 56 -6.06 5.90 -1.99
C PRO A 56 -5.87 4.97 -0.78
N ALA A 57 -5.89 3.65 -1.06
CA ALA A 57 -5.44 2.64 -0.11
C ALA A 57 -4.53 1.62 -0.81
N LEU A 58 -3.53 1.12 -0.09
CA LEU A 58 -2.64 0.07 -0.56
C LEU A 58 -3.03 -1.25 0.11
N LEU A 59 -3.43 -2.22 -0.70
CA LEU A 59 -3.86 -3.54 -0.25
C LEU A 59 -2.70 -4.52 -0.34
N PHE A 60 -2.41 -5.24 0.72
CA PHE A 60 -1.32 -6.21 0.76
C PHE A 60 -1.65 -7.41 1.62
N VAL A 61 -0.84 -8.44 1.51
CA VAL A 61 -1.00 -9.68 2.28
C VAL A 61 0.23 -9.92 3.14
N THR A 62 0.00 -10.35 4.36
CA THR A 62 1.04 -10.91 5.21
C THR A 62 0.44 -11.80 6.28
N SER A 63 1.13 -12.90 6.59
CA SER A 63 0.73 -13.78 7.69
C SER A 63 0.93 -13.07 9.03
N GLU A 64 -0.01 -13.23 9.93
CA GLU A 64 0.09 -12.76 11.33
C GLU A 64 1.22 -13.46 12.11
N SER A 65 1.77 -14.56 11.58
CA SER A 65 2.92 -15.25 12.18
C SER A 65 4.27 -14.63 11.82
N THR A 66 4.32 -13.77 10.81
CA THR A 66 5.56 -13.04 10.47
C THR A 66 5.85 -11.94 11.50
N ARG A 67 7.10 -11.46 11.55
CA ARG A 67 7.48 -10.39 12.48
C ARG A 67 6.64 -9.15 12.29
N HIS A 68 6.52 -8.67 11.06
CA HIS A 68 5.71 -7.50 10.75
C HIS A 68 4.20 -7.77 10.94
N GLY A 69 3.70 -8.97 10.60
CA GLY A 69 2.30 -9.33 10.84
C GLY A 69 1.93 -9.30 12.33
N ARG A 70 2.82 -9.78 13.20
CA ARG A 70 2.63 -9.68 14.66
C ARG A 70 2.61 -8.23 15.14
N ALA A 71 3.54 -7.40 14.65
CA ALA A 71 3.60 -5.98 15.03
C ALA A 71 2.33 -5.22 14.59
N LEU A 72 1.88 -5.45 13.35
CA LEU A 72 0.63 -4.86 12.85
C LEU A 72 -0.59 -5.33 13.65
N SER A 73 -0.67 -6.63 13.99
CA SER A 73 -1.77 -7.19 14.77
C SER A 73 -1.81 -6.64 16.18
N ALA A 74 -0.66 -6.45 16.82
CA ALA A 74 -0.56 -5.90 18.17
C ALA A 74 -1.03 -4.43 18.26
N ALA A 75 -0.95 -3.69 17.17
CA ALA A 75 -1.30 -2.27 17.10
C ALA A 75 -2.69 -2.01 16.49
N GLN A 76 -3.52 -3.07 16.30
CA GLN A 76 -4.88 -2.88 15.78
C GLN A 76 -5.75 -2.04 16.75
N PRO A 77 -6.75 -1.30 16.21
CA PRO A 77 -7.26 -1.28 14.82
C PRO A 77 -6.52 -0.33 13.87
N ALA A 78 -5.47 0.34 14.29
CA ALA A 78 -4.79 1.38 13.49
C ALA A 78 -3.27 1.37 13.76
N ALA A 79 -2.56 0.42 13.15
CA ALA A 79 -1.10 0.30 13.27
C ALA A 79 -0.40 1.43 12.49
N PRO A 80 0.34 2.34 13.15
CA PRO A 80 1.06 3.40 12.46
C PRO A 80 2.24 2.83 11.67
N VAL A 81 2.39 3.27 10.42
CA VAL A 81 3.45 2.82 9.51
C VAL A 81 3.95 3.95 8.64
N ALA A 82 5.15 3.76 8.09
CA ALA A 82 5.64 4.52 6.94
C ALA A 82 5.95 3.55 5.80
N PHE A 83 6.09 4.07 4.58
CA PHE A 83 6.47 3.24 3.45
C PHE A 83 7.17 4.02 2.36
N THR A 84 7.88 3.31 1.51
CA THR A 84 8.32 3.80 0.20
C THR A 84 7.88 2.82 -0.88
N ALA A 85 7.42 3.35 -2.02
CA ALA A 85 7.15 2.56 -3.22
C ALA A 85 8.07 3.05 -4.34
N GLN A 86 8.94 2.19 -4.82
CA GLN A 86 9.91 2.46 -5.87
C GLN A 86 10.29 1.16 -6.59
N ARG A 87 10.98 1.31 -7.70
CA ARG A 87 11.63 0.18 -8.40
C ARG A 87 13.14 0.29 -8.27
N ASP A 88 13.83 -0.82 -8.43
CA ASP A 88 15.27 -0.89 -8.52
C ASP A 88 15.77 -0.49 -9.92
N GLY A 89 17.09 -0.28 -10.06
CA GLY A 89 17.74 0.01 -11.34
C GLY A 89 17.52 1.42 -11.89
N GLN A 90 17.15 2.38 -11.06
CA GLN A 90 16.99 3.79 -11.44
C GLN A 90 18.32 4.54 -11.35
N ASP A 91 18.50 5.55 -12.21
CA ASP A 91 19.59 6.52 -12.13
C ASP A 91 19.10 7.85 -11.51
N TRP A 92 20.02 8.77 -11.28
CA TRP A 92 19.70 10.07 -10.67
C TRP A 92 18.71 10.89 -11.49
N SER A 93 18.77 10.83 -12.80
CA SER A 93 17.94 11.64 -13.71
C SER A 93 16.52 11.10 -13.81
N GLY A 94 16.36 9.80 -13.66
CA GLY A 94 15.10 9.08 -13.76
C GLY A 94 14.50 8.65 -12.43
N LEU A 95 15.15 9.01 -11.30
CA LEU A 95 14.68 8.57 -9.98
C LEU A 95 13.24 9.03 -9.72
N THR A 96 12.36 8.06 -9.51
CA THR A 96 10.98 8.30 -9.12
C THR A 96 10.56 7.32 -8.02
N GLY A 97 9.76 7.79 -7.09
CA GLY A 97 9.23 6.97 -6.02
C GLY A 97 8.28 7.75 -5.12
N VAL A 98 7.49 7.04 -4.37
CA VAL A 98 6.55 7.63 -3.41
C VAL A 98 6.99 7.29 -2.00
N GLN A 99 7.06 8.31 -1.15
CA GLN A 99 7.17 8.17 0.30
C GLN A 99 5.78 8.38 0.91
N GLY A 100 5.47 7.65 1.94
CA GLY A 100 4.20 7.83 2.63
C GLY A 100 4.25 7.42 4.09
N ARG A 101 3.25 7.89 4.82
CA ARG A 101 2.92 7.41 6.16
C ARG A 101 1.42 7.28 6.29
N GLY A 102 0.97 6.40 7.16
CA GLY A 102 -0.44 6.14 7.35
C GLY A 102 -0.67 5.11 8.43
N VAL A 103 -1.81 4.46 8.35
CA VAL A 103 -2.20 3.41 9.28
C VAL A 103 -2.58 2.14 8.54
N CYS A 104 -2.20 1.00 9.11
CA CYS A 104 -2.61 -0.31 8.63
C CYS A 104 -3.74 -0.85 9.49
N ARG A 105 -4.75 -1.41 8.82
CA ARG A 105 -5.78 -2.22 9.47
C ARG A 105 -5.95 -3.56 8.78
N ARG A 106 -6.33 -4.55 9.54
CA ARG A 106 -6.71 -5.86 9.01
C ARG A 106 -8.08 -5.78 8.35
N LEU A 107 -8.26 -6.50 7.25
CA LEU A 107 -9.51 -6.61 6.52
C LEU A 107 -10.16 -7.97 6.78
N ASP A 108 -11.46 -7.95 7.07
CA ASP A 108 -12.25 -9.15 7.31
C ASP A 108 -13.52 -9.16 6.45
N GLY A 109 -14.19 -10.31 6.37
CA GLY A 109 -15.49 -10.45 5.72
C GLY A 109 -15.55 -9.96 4.28
N GLY A 110 -16.48 -9.07 3.98
CA GLY A 110 -16.71 -8.52 2.64
C GLY A 110 -15.55 -7.66 2.16
N GLU A 111 -14.90 -6.90 3.03
CA GLU A 111 -13.74 -6.08 2.69
C GLU A 111 -12.56 -6.95 2.27
N ARG A 112 -12.31 -8.05 2.98
CA ARG A 112 -11.27 -9.02 2.62
C ARG A 112 -11.55 -9.64 1.24
N ARG A 113 -12.80 -10.00 0.94
CA ARG A 113 -13.16 -10.56 -0.38
C ARG A 113 -12.96 -9.57 -1.52
N ARG A 114 -13.28 -8.29 -1.31
CA ARG A 114 -13.01 -7.23 -2.30
C ARG A 114 -11.51 -7.02 -2.51
N ALA A 115 -10.76 -6.94 -1.42
CA ALA A 115 -9.30 -6.81 -1.45
C ALA A 115 -8.64 -7.98 -2.19
N TRP A 116 -9.12 -9.20 -1.96
CA TRP A 116 -8.66 -10.38 -2.69
C TRP A 116 -8.84 -10.23 -4.21
N ARG A 117 -10.01 -9.82 -4.67
CA ARG A 117 -10.27 -9.63 -6.10
C ARG A 117 -9.32 -8.60 -6.70
N MET A 118 -9.20 -7.44 -6.08
CA MET A 118 -8.30 -6.36 -6.55
C MET A 118 -6.83 -6.81 -6.57
N TYR A 119 -6.41 -7.55 -5.54
CA TYR A 119 -5.06 -8.08 -5.47
C TYR A 119 -4.81 -9.14 -6.56
N ALA A 120 -5.77 -10.04 -6.79
CA ALA A 120 -5.69 -11.06 -7.84
C ALA A 120 -5.72 -10.45 -9.25
N ASP A 121 -6.46 -9.38 -9.48
CA ASP A 121 -6.45 -8.65 -10.75
C ASP A 121 -5.09 -7.99 -11.01
N ARG A 122 -4.46 -7.48 -9.97
CA ARG A 122 -3.10 -6.91 -10.06
C ARG A 122 -2.03 -7.98 -10.26
N PHE A 123 -2.21 -9.15 -9.64
CA PHE A 123 -1.27 -10.28 -9.64
C PHE A 123 -1.98 -11.56 -10.09
N PRO A 124 -2.35 -11.70 -11.38
CA PRO A 124 -3.17 -12.82 -11.86
C PRO A 124 -2.59 -14.20 -11.57
N TYR A 125 -1.26 -14.33 -11.52
CA TYR A 125 -0.58 -15.59 -11.20
C TYR A 125 -0.95 -16.14 -9.82
N VAL A 126 -1.36 -15.29 -8.89
CA VAL A 126 -1.80 -15.71 -7.55
C VAL A 126 -3.12 -16.50 -7.64
N ALA A 127 -4.07 -16.03 -8.45
CA ALA A 127 -5.34 -16.70 -8.67
C ALA A 127 -5.21 -17.96 -9.53
N LEU A 128 -4.25 -17.97 -10.48
CA LEU A 128 -4.02 -19.09 -11.39
C LEU A 128 -3.24 -20.26 -10.77
N SER A 129 -2.48 -20.01 -9.71
CA SER A 129 -1.74 -21.04 -8.99
C SER A 129 -2.56 -21.60 -7.83
N PRO A 130 -2.96 -22.89 -7.85
CA PRO A 130 -3.69 -23.50 -6.72
C PRO A 130 -2.92 -23.41 -5.40
N LYS A 131 -1.59 -23.54 -5.44
CA LYS A 131 -0.72 -23.41 -4.27
C LYS A 131 -0.77 -22.01 -3.66
N LEU A 132 -0.64 -20.97 -4.51
CA LEU A 132 -0.68 -19.57 -4.04
C LEU A 132 -2.07 -19.19 -3.56
N ARG A 133 -3.12 -19.61 -4.28
CA ARG A 133 -4.51 -19.39 -3.86
C ARG A 133 -4.76 -20.00 -2.46
N GLY A 134 -4.37 -21.24 -2.24
CA GLY A 134 -4.48 -21.91 -0.94
C GLY A 134 -3.71 -21.18 0.17
N ALA A 135 -2.50 -20.67 -0.14
CA ALA A 135 -1.74 -19.86 0.80
C ALA A 135 -2.46 -18.55 1.14
N MET A 136 -3.06 -17.88 0.15
CA MET A 136 -3.81 -16.64 0.35
C MET A 136 -5.07 -16.82 1.19
N ASP A 137 -5.72 -17.99 1.11
CA ASP A 137 -6.92 -18.29 1.91
C ASP A 137 -6.65 -18.27 3.42
N HIS A 138 -5.40 -18.55 3.81
CA HIS A 138 -4.94 -18.59 5.21
C HIS A 138 -4.08 -17.37 5.61
N THR A 139 -3.91 -16.40 4.71
CA THR A 139 -3.09 -15.21 4.96
C THR A 139 -3.99 -14.00 5.21
N ALA A 140 -3.62 -13.16 6.17
CA ALA A 140 -4.37 -11.94 6.45
C ALA A 140 -4.19 -10.90 5.32
N PHE A 141 -5.28 -10.23 4.98
CA PHE A 141 -5.30 -9.05 4.12
C PHE A 141 -5.27 -7.79 4.96
N TRP A 142 -4.48 -6.83 4.50
CA TRP A 142 -4.24 -5.57 5.17
C TRP A 142 -4.50 -4.41 4.21
N GLU A 143 -4.98 -3.32 4.78
CA GLU A 143 -5.15 -2.05 4.10
C GLU A 143 -4.26 -1.01 4.76
N LEU A 144 -3.35 -0.41 3.99
CA LEU A 144 -2.63 0.78 4.40
C LEU A 144 -3.38 2.00 3.87
N ARG A 145 -3.82 2.87 4.77
CA ARG A 145 -4.49 4.15 4.50
C ARG A 145 -3.48 5.27 4.68
N PRO A 146 -2.99 5.89 3.60
CA PRO A 146 -2.08 7.02 3.71
C PRO A 146 -2.75 8.21 4.38
N THR A 147 -2.00 8.90 5.22
CA THR A 147 -2.34 10.21 5.78
C THR A 147 -1.47 11.31 5.19
N TRP A 148 -0.34 10.93 4.61
CA TRP A 148 0.58 11.82 3.92
C TRP A 148 1.33 11.04 2.84
N LEU A 149 1.53 11.70 1.68
CA LEU A 149 2.26 11.17 0.54
C LEU A 149 3.18 12.23 -0.04
N ARG A 150 4.35 11.81 -0.53
CA ARG A 150 5.28 12.63 -1.30
C ARG A 150 5.81 11.85 -2.49
N LEU A 151 5.59 12.38 -3.68
CA LEU A 151 6.26 11.94 -4.90
C LEU A 151 7.59 12.66 -5.04
N ILE A 152 8.65 11.91 -5.36
CA ILE A 152 9.90 12.41 -5.92
C ILE A 152 9.91 11.97 -7.38
N ASP A 153 10.17 12.88 -8.31
CA ASP A 153 10.24 12.58 -9.75
C ASP A 153 11.28 13.46 -10.45
N ASN A 154 12.50 12.97 -10.49
CA ASN A 154 13.63 13.69 -11.09
C ASN A 154 13.52 13.80 -12.63
N SER A 155 12.69 13.01 -13.30
CA SER A 155 12.44 13.12 -14.73
C SER A 155 11.74 14.43 -15.11
N ARG A 156 11.06 15.04 -14.16
CA ARG A 156 10.37 16.35 -14.30
C ARG A 156 11.22 17.55 -13.84
N GLY A 157 12.50 17.30 -13.53
CA GLY A 157 13.44 18.25 -12.98
C GLY A 157 14.04 17.73 -11.68
N PHE A 158 15.36 17.90 -11.51
CA PHE A 158 16.06 17.37 -10.33
C PHE A 158 15.44 17.87 -9.02
N GLY A 159 15.02 16.93 -8.20
CA GLY A 159 14.35 17.21 -6.92
C GLY A 159 12.88 17.65 -7.04
N HIS A 160 12.23 17.44 -8.19
CA HIS A 160 10.79 17.71 -8.32
C HIS A 160 9.99 16.89 -7.31
N LYS A 161 9.08 17.57 -6.61
CA LYS A 161 8.25 16.99 -5.54
C LYS A 161 6.79 17.40 -5.68
N GLU A 162 5.90 16.48 -5.39
CA GLU A 162 4.49 16.73 -5.15
C GLU A 162 4.13 16.15 -3.78
N GLU A 163 3.31 16.83 -3.01
CA GLU A 163 2.88 16.39 -1.68
C GLU A 163 1.36 16.41 -1.54
N TRP A 164 0.87 15.53 -0.67
CA TRP A 164 -0.53 15.44 -0.29
C TRP A 164 -0.66 15.03 1.18
N GLY A 165 -1.68 15.55 1.85
CA GLY A 165 -1.94 15.31 3.27
C GLY A 165 -1.17 16.28 4.16
N ALA A 166 -1.33 16.11 5.48
CA ALA A 166 -0.71 16.94 6.52
C ALA A 166 0.30 16.15 7.34
#